data_1a0368003eb1cbe4868b11fdcebb4da4
#
_entry.id   1a0368003eb1cbe4868b11fdcebb4da4
#
_cell.length_a   1.000
_cell.length_b   1.000
_cell.length_c   1.000
_cell.angle_alpha   90.00
_cell.angle_beta   90.00
_cell.angle_gamma   90.00
#
_symmetry.space_group_name_H-M   'P 1'
#
loop_
_entity.id
_entity.type
_entity.pdbx_description
1 polymer ?
#
loop_
_entity_poly.entity_id
_entity_poly.type
_entity_poly.pdbx_seq_one_letter_code
_entity_poly.pdbx_strand_id
1 'polypeptide(L)'
;MTIQVVPSDKPLGAEIRDVDVSHPLDTQTVDAIYQAILEYCVIYFRDQTVTQQQLVDFTNGYGAAVEHVRKQAPRDVKEIFIVSNVTENGQAVGALGNAELTFHSDLSYMPEPGTLSMLYALEIPSTGGETTWCDCRAAYDALSDDEKTSLVGRRAVHRHYVEEQNPTEIIDHPVVITHPDTGRKSLYVGPHLTQYVVDAD
;
A
#
# COMPACT_ATOMS: atom_id res chain seq x y z
N MET A 1 18.50 -18.17 4.87
CA MET A 1 18.16 -17.88 6.30
C MET A 1 16.71 -18.32 6.51
N THR A 2 16.34 -18.92 7.66
CA THR A 2 14.94 -19.33 7.86
C THR A 2 14.23 -18.26 8.68
N ILE A 3 13.31 -17.54 8.06
CA ILE A 3 12.47 -16.56 8.76
C ILE A 3 11.38 -17.26 9.55
N GLN A 4 10.86 -16.63 10.59
CA GLN A 4 9.66 -17.04 11.30
C GLN A 4 8.50 -16.10 10.96
N VAL A 5 7.40 -16.65 10.45
CA VAL A 5 6.15 -15.92 10.20
C VAL A 5 5.23 -16.15 11.39
N VAL A 6 4.84 -15.09 12.08
CA VAL A 6 3.97 -15.13 13.27
C VAL A 6 2.68 -14.39 12.95
N PRO A 7 1.58 -15.11 12.63
CA PRO A 7 0.29 -14.48 12.35
C PRO A 7 -0.20 -13.64 13.53
N SER A 8 -0.88 -12.54 13.24
CA SER A 8 -1.56 -11.76 14.26
C SER A 8 -2.84 -12.48 14.73
N ASP A 9 -3.41 -12.01 15.82
CA ASP A 9 -4.74 -12.44 16.31
C ASP A 9 -5.90 -11.76 15.53
N LYS A 10 -5.59 -10.98 14.51
CA LYS A 10 -6.54 -10.22 13.67
C LYS A 10 -6.70 -10.90 12.30
N PRO A 11 -7.75 -10.55 11.54
CA PRO A 11 -7.96 -11.08 10.18
C PRO A 11 -6.82 -10.81 9.21
N LEU A 12 -6.05 -9.73 9.45
CA LEU A 12 -4.89 -9.31 8.66
C LEU A 12 -3.66 -9.22 9.54
N GLY A 13 -2.52 -9.44 8.93
CA GLY A 13 -1.22 -9.15 9.51
C GLY A 13 -0.44 -10.34 10.01
N ALA A 14 0.88 -10.30 9.79
CA ALA A 14 1.84 -11.21 10.38
C ALA A 14 3.15 -10.49 10.71
N GLU A 15 3.78 -10.85 11.81
CA GLU A 15 5.14 -10.44 12.13
C GLU A 15 6.14 -11.36 11.44
N ILE A 16 7.14 -10.77 10.80
CA ILE A 16 8.27 -11.49 10.25
C ILE A 16 9.46 -11.32 11.19
N ARG A 17 9.95 -12.43 11.73
CA ARG A 17 11.07 -12.47 12.67
C ARG A 17 12.28 -13.15 12.06
N ASP A 18 13.41 -13.03 12.74
CA ASP A 18 14.69 -13.66 12.39
C ASP A 18 15.22 -13.21 11.03
N VAL A 19 15.01 -11.94 10.69
CA VAL A 19 15.51 -11.29 9.48
C VAL A 19 15.98 -9.88 9.79
N ASP A 20 17.09 -9.49 9.16
CA ASP A 20 17.62 -8.12 9.14
C ASP A 20 17.52 -7.59 7.71
N VAL A 21 16.59 -6.66 7.48
CA VAL A 21 16.33 -6.08 6.17
C VAL A 21 17.33 -4.98 5.77
N SER A 22 18.30 -4.67 6.62
CA SER A 22 19.38 -3.73 6.30
C SER A 22 20.45 -4.35 5.38
N HIS A 23 20.38 -5.66 5.11
CA HIS A 23 21.29 -6.41 4.26
C HIS A 23 20.55 -7.07 3.08
N PRO A 24 21.24 -7.30 1.97
CA PRO A 24 20.66 -8.07 0.87
C PRO A 24 20.19 -9.46 1.35
N LEU A 25 18.95 -9.80 1.00
CA LEU A 25 18.36 -11.08 1.34
C LEU A 25 18.59 -12.09 0.19
N ASP A 26 18.72 -13.36 0.53
CA ASP A 26 18.71 -14.42 -0.47
C ASP A 26 17.31 -14.60 -1.08
N THR A 27 17.25 -15.17 -2.29
CA THR A 27 16.00 -15.36 -3.05
C THR A 27 14.97 -16.15 -2.25
N GLN A 28 15.41 -17.18 -1.51
CA GLN A 28 14.50 -18.00 -0.71
C GLN A 28 13.83 -17.18 0.41
N THR A 29 14.59 -16.29 1.04
CA THR A 29 14.05 -15.38 2.08
C THR A 29 13.08 -14.35 1.48
N VAL A 30 13.43 -13.75 0.33
CA VAL A 30 12.54 -12.83 -0.41
C VAL A 30 11.23 -13.53 -0.78
N ASP A 31 11.30 -14.74 -1.34
CA ASP A 31 10.12 -15.53 -1.71
C ASP A 31 9.25 -15.86 -0.48
N ALA A 32 9.87 -16.25 0.63
CA ALA A 32 9.13 -16.57 1.86
C ALA A 32 8.40 -15.35 2.44
N ILE A 33 9.02 -14.16 2.40
CA ILE A 33 8.38 -12.90 2.79
C ILE A 33 7.23 -12.57 1.82
N TYR A 34 7.43 -12.77 0.52
CA TYR A 34 6.37 -12.54 -0.46
C TYR A 34 5.17 -13.47 -0.24
N GLN A 35 5.40 -14.76 0.04
CA GLN A 35 4.31 -15.67 0.40
C GLN A 35 3.55 -15.21 1.66
N ALA A 36 4.26 -14.66 2.66
CA ALA A 36 3.61 -14.08 3.83
C ALA A 36 2.74 -12.85 3.47
N ILE A 37 3.18 -11.99 2.52
CA ILE A 37 2.36 -10.89 2.02
C ILE A 37 1.09 -11.43 1.34
N LEU A 38 1.21 -12.43 0.48
CA LEU A 38 0.08 -13.03 -0.22
C LEU A 38 -0.95 -13.65 0.72
N GLU A 39 -0.48 -14.25 1.82
CA GLU A 39 -1.34 -14.89 2.82
C GLU A 39 -2.01 -13.86 3.74
N TYR A 40 -1.21 -12.98 4.35
CA TYR A 40 -1.63 -12.10 5.44
C TYR A 40 -1.93 -10.65 5.01
N CYS A 41 -1.65 -10.26 3.79
CA CYS A 41 -1.82 -8.93 3.18
C CYS A 41 -1.01 -7.80 3.81
N VAL A 42 -0.81 -7.81 5.10
CA VAL A 42 0.02 -6.86 5.84
C VAL A 42 1.06 -7.65 6.61
N ILE A 43 2.31 -7.30 6.45
CA ILE A 43 3.40 -7.85 7.25
C ILE A 43 4.16 -6.72 7.94
N TYR A 44 4.80 -7.03 9.05
CA TYR A 44 5.62 -6.05 9.72
C TYR A 44 6.87 -6.69 10.34
N PHE A 45 7.89 -5.88 10.44
CA PHE A 45 9.19 -6.21 10.98
C PHE A 45 9.44 -5.31 12.19
N ARG A 46 9.92 -5.88 13.29
CA ARG A 46 10.31 -5.09 14.47
C ARG A 46 11.81 -4.88 14.50
N ASP A 47 12.22 -3.82 15.23
CA ASP A 47 13.61 -3.57 15.59
C ASP A 47 14.57 -3.48 14.40
N GLN A 48 14.07 -3.00 13.26
CA GLN A 48 14.88 -2.79 12.07
C GLN A 48 15.50 -1.39 12.09
N THR A 49 16.77 -1.30 11.71
CA THR A 49 17.47 -0.01 11.54
C THR A 49 18.02 0.04 10.12
N VAL A 50 17.39 0.85 9.28
CA VAL A 50 17.74 0.95 7.86
C VAL A 50 17.95 2.41 7.45
N THR A 51 18.90 2.62 6.56
CA THR A 51 19.02 3.87 5.80
C THR A 51 17.95 3.96 4.73
N GLN A 52 17.73 5.15 4.17
CA GLN A 52 16.80 5.31 3.05
C GLN A 52 17.18 4.42 1.85
N GLN A 53 18.47 4.31 1.54
CA GLN A 53 18.92 3.45 0.45
C GLN A 53 18.67 1.97 0.73
N GLN A 54 18.94 1.49 1.95
CA GLN A 54 18.65 0.11 2.33
C GLN A 54 17.15 -0.21 2.28
N LEU A 55 16.28 0.75 2.62
CA LEU A 55 14.83 0.57 2.45
C LEU A 55 14.45 0.43 0.98
N VAL A 56 15.03 1.24 0.10
CA VAL A 56 14.83 1.10 -1.37
C VAL A 56 15.38 -0.23 -1.89
N ASP A 57 16.58 -0.63 -1.45
CA ASP A 57 17.20 -1.91 -1.86
C ASP A 57 16.33 -3.10 -1.43
N PHE A 58 15.78 -3.08 -0.21
CA PHE A 58 14.84 -4.09 0.27
C PHE A 58 13.55 -4.10 -0.58
N THR A 59 12.98 -2.90 -0.87
CA THR A 59 11.80 -2.76 -1.72
C THR A 59 12.00 -3.38 -3.10
N ASN A 60 13.18 -3.19 -3.69
CA ASN A 60 13.52 -3.71 -5.01
C ASN A 60 13.54 -5.24 -5.10
N GLY A 61 13.54 -5.94 -3.98
CA GLY A 61 13.32 -7.39 -3.93
C GLY A 61 11.92 -7.82 -4.35
N TYR A 62 10.93 -6.91 -4.33
CA TYR A 62 9.51 -7.18 -4.60
C TYR A 62 8.99 -6.42 -5.83
N GLY A 63 9.79 -5.54 -6.39
CA GLY A 63 9.46 -4.71 -7.54
C GLY A 63 10.22 -3.40 -7.49
N ALA A 64 10.34 -2.71 -8.60
CA ALA A 64 11.05 -1.45 -8.66
C ALA A 64 10.40 -0.40 -7.73
N ALA A 65 11.19 0.15 -6.82
CA ALA A 65 10.77 1.32 -6.05
C ALA A 65 10.55 2.51 -6.98
N VAL A 66 9.44 3.23 -6.82
CA VAL A 66 9.07 4.35 -7.68
C VAL A 66 9.02 5.66 -6.91
N GLU A 67 9.39 6.75 -7.56
CA GLU A 67 9.19 8.09 -7.00
C GLU A 67 7.70 8.39 -6.93
N HIS A 68 7.23 8.85 -5.78
CA HIS A 68 5.83 9.21 -5.59
C HIS A 68 5.44 10.39 -6.51
N VAL A 69 4.24 10.35 -7.08
CA VAL A 69 3.73 11.38 -7.99
C VAL A 69 3.64 12.78 -7.33
N ARG A 70 3.34 12.81 -6.04
CA ARG A 70 3.35 14.04 -5.25
C ARG A 70 4.77 14.47 -4.97
N LYS A 71 5.15 15.63 -5.51
CA LYS A 71 6.49 16.19 -5.34
C LYS A 71 6.70 16.67 -3.90
N GLN A 72 7.88 16.41 -3.39
CA GLN A 72 8.43 16.96 -2.16
C GLN A 72 9.72 17.74 -2.45
N ALA A 73 10.32 18.35 -1.42
CA ALA A 73 11.62 18.97 -1.56
C ALA A 73 12.65 17.96 -2.11
N PRO A 74 13.62 18.40 -2.94
CA PRO A 74 14.65 17.51 -3.50
C PRO A 74 15.37 16.70 -2.41
N ARG A 75 15.66 15.43 -2.70
CA ARG A 75 16.30 14.46 -1.79
C ARG A 75 17.31 13.63 -2.55
N ASP A 76 18.27 13.08 -1.81
CA ASP A 76 19.27 12.18 -2.38
C ASP A 76 18.62 10.86 -2.87
N VAL A 77 17.63 10.35 -2.11
CA VAL A 77 16.86 9.14 -2.46
C VAL A 77 15.43 9.57 -2.78
N LYS A 78 15.14 9.74 -4.05
CA LYS A 78 13.87 10.29 -4.56
C LYS A 78 12.67 9.37 -4.42
N GLU A 79 12.91 8.06 -4.30
CA GLU A 79 11.89 7.03 -4.08
C GLU A 79 11.30 7.10 -2.66
N ILE A 80 11.97 7.77 -1.74
CA ILE A 80 11.50 7.93 -0.36
C ILE A 80 10.54 9.13 -0.27
N PHE A 81 9.31 8.84 0.13
CA PHE A 81 8.30 9.84 0.45
C PHE A 81 8.18 10.01 1.96
N ILE A 82 8.43 11.21 2.49
CA ILE A 82 8.35 11.47 3.93
C ILE A 82 6.92 11.85 4.31
N VAL A 83 6.34 11.07 5.19
CA VAL A 83 5.09 11.37 5.90
C VAL A 83 5.45 11.94 7.26
N SER A 84 5.09 13.19 7.54
CA SER A 84 5.44 13.86 8.79
C SER A 84 4.56 15.07 9.06
N ASN A 85 4.26 15.30 10.34
CA ASN A 85 3.65 16.53 10.84
C ASN A 85 4.68 17.49 11.44
N VAL A 86 5.97 17.15 11.39
CA VAL A 86 7.06 17.99 11.92
C VAL A 86 7.29 19.19 11.03
N THR A 87 7.57 20.33 11.66
CA THR A 87 8.01 21.55 10.97
C THR A 87 9.39 21.97 11.49
N GLU A 88 10.28 22.32 10.58
CA GLU A 88 11.58 22.89 10.90
C GLU A 88 11.66 24.30 10.30
N ASN A 89 12.03 25.30 11.11
CA ASN A 89 12.06 26.70 10.69
C ASN A 89 10.77 27.19 10.02
N GLY A 90 9.62 26.68 10.46
CA GLY A 90 8.30 27.01 9.88
C GLY A 90 7.98 26.31 8.55
N GLN A 91 8.82 25.41 8.07
CA GLN A 91 8.60 24.62 6.86
C GLN A 91 8.26 23.16 7.23
N ALA A 92 7.27 22.57 6.55
CA ALA A 92 6.94 21.16 6.74
C ALA A 92 8.08 20.26 6.26
N VAL A 93 8.51 19.32 7.10
CA VAL A 93 9.56 18.35 6.78
C VAL A 93 9.04 17.29 5.79
N GLY A 94 7.76 16.94 5.89
CA GLY A 94 7.11 15.93 5.08
C GLY A 94 5.76 16.35 4.55
N ALA A 95 4.98 15.38 4.14
CA ALA A 95 3.61 15.56 3.66
C ALA A 95 2.59 14.97 4.64
N LEU A 96 1.32 15.21 4.37
CA LEU A 96 0.11 14.75 5.06
C LEU A 96 -0.15 15.43 6.42
N GLY A 97 0.85 15.89 7.13
CA GLY A 97 0.66 16.63 8.39
C GLY A 97 -0.17 15.84 9.42
N ASN A 98 -1.18 16.50 9.99
CA ASN A 98 -2.11 15.91 10.97
C ASN A 98 -3.45 15.49 10.33
N ALA A 99 -3.54 15.42 9.01
CA ALA A 99 -4.79 15.06 8.34
C ALA A 99 -5.10 13.56 8.55
N GLU A 100 -6.34 13.27 8.94
CA GLU A 100 -6.86 11.91 8.90
C GLU A 100 -7.18 11.54 7.45
N LEU A 101 -6.70 10.37 7.03
CA LEU A 101 -6.98 9.85 5.69
C LEU A 101 -8.08 8.79 5.76
N THR A 102 -9.03 8.90 4.85
CA THR A 102 -10.05 7.88 4.65
C THR A 102 -9.44 6.65 3.95
N PHE A 103 -10.05 5.47 4.10
CA PHE A 103 -9.63 4.26 3.41
C PHE A 103 -9.48 4.47 1.90
N HIS A 104 -8.34 4.09 1.37
CA HIS A 104 -7.98 4.17 -0.04
C HIS A 104 -6.99 3.08 -0.43
N SER A 105 -6.80 2.88 -1.72
CA SER A 105 -5.67 2.14 -2.26
C SER A 105 -4.71 3.12 -2.89
N ASP A 106 -3.42 3.01 -2.54
CA ASP A 106 -2.40 3.92 -3.05
C ASP A 106 -2.32 3.88 -4.57
N LEU A 107 -2.20 5.07 -5.17
CA LEU A 107 -2.06 5.27 -6.61
C LEU A 107 -3.18 4.64 -7.46
N SER A 108 -4.37 4.37 -6.90
CA SER A 108 -5.49 3.78 -7.66
C SER A 108 -5.97 4.66 -8.83
N TYR A 109 -5.61 5.93 -8.83
CA TYR A 109 -5.88 6.89 -9.90
C TYR A 109 -4.81 6.87 -11.02
N MET A 110 -3.81 6.00 -10.93
CA MET A 110 -2.77 5.82 -11.95
C MET A 110 -3.09 4.63 -12.86
N PRO A 111 -2.64 4.64 -14.13
CA PRO A 111 -2.80 3.50 -15.04
C PRO A 111 -2.21 2.20 -14.47
N GLU A 112 -1.08 2.32 -13.79
CA GLU A 112 -0.41 1.24 -13.05
C GLU A 112 -0.41 1.62 -11.56
N PRO A 113 -1.37 1.10 -10.77
CA PRO A 113 -1.41 1.37 -9.34
C PRO A 113 -0.26 0.69 -8.60
N GLY A 114 0.03 1.19 -7.40
CA GLY A 114 1.04 0.58 -6.54
C GLY A 114 0.69 -0.86 -6.18
N THR A 115 1.62 -1.79 -6.40
CA THR A 115 1.45 -3.20 -6.02
C THR A 115 1.61 -3.39 -4.53
N LEU A 116 2.61 -2.76 -3.93
CA LEU A 116 2.94 -2.80 -2.51
C LEU A 116 3.31 -1.40 -2.03
N SER A 117 2.96 -1.08 -0.79
CA SER A 117 3.42 0.11 -0.08
C SER A 117 4.25 -0.31 1.12
N MET A 118 5.41 0.32 1.32
CA MET A 118 6.26 0.11 2.49
C MET A 118 6.31 1.37 3.34
N LEU A 119 6.15 1.18 4.65
CA LEU A 119 6.29 2.24 5.64
C LEU A 119 7.43 1.90 6.59
N TYR A 120 8.33 2.85 6.81
CA TYR A 120 9.36 2.75 7.85
C TYR A 120 9.12 3.83 8.90
N ALA A 121 8.79 3.41 10.11
CA ALA A 121 8.50 4.30 11.22
C ALA A 121 9.80 4.82 11.84
N LEU A 122 10.04 6.12 11.75
CA LEU A 122 11.16 6.81 12.40
C LEU A 122 10.77 7.30 13.80
N GLU A 123 9.59 7.89 13.90
CA GLU A 123 9.02 8.40 15.14
C GLU A 123 7.51 8.17 15.10
N ILE A 124 6.98 7.62 16.16
CA ILE A 124 5.54 7.36 16.32
C ILE A 124 5.04 8.03 17.59
N PRO A 125 3.82 8.60 17.59
CA PRO A 125 3.24 9.19 18.80
C PRO A 125 2.94 8.10 19.84
N SER A 126 2.88 8.51 21.10
CA SER A 126 2.49 7.61 22.20
C SER A 126 1.01 7.18 22.14
N THR A 127 0.17 7.95 21.46
CA THR A 127 -1.26 7.68 21.26
C THR A 127 -1.73 8.30 19.95
N GLY A 128 -2.61 7.61 19.24
CA GLY A 128 -3.14 8.06 17.95
C GLY A 128 -2.17 7.87 16.78
N GLY A 129 -2.62 8.22 15.60
CA GLY A 129 -1.81 8.11 14.37
C GLY A 129 -1.70 6.68 13.82
N GLU A 130 -2.56 5.78 14.28
CA GLU A 130 -2.59 4.39 13.81
C GLU A 130 -2.97 4.33 12.32
N THR A 131 -2.27 3.47 11.58
CA THR A 131 -2.68 3.09 10.23
C THR A 131 -3.56 1.86 10.31
N THR A 132 -4.77 1.96 9.75
CA THR A 132 -5.76 0.89 9.74
C THR A 132 -5.89 0.30 8.34
N TRP A 133 -5.97 -1.02 8.22
CA TRP A 133 -6.16 -1.73 6.95
C TRP A 133 -7.49 -2.45 6.91
N CYS A 134 -8.07 -2.54 5.70
CA CYS A 134 -9.29 -3.28 5.43
C CYS A 134 -8.98 -4.45 4.49
N ASP A 135 -9.46 -5.66 4.84
CA ASP A 135 -9.37 -6.81 3.93
C ASP A 135 -10.46 -6.73 2.85
N CYS A 136 -10.08 -6.19 1.70
CA CYS A 136 -10.97 -6.10 0.54
C CYS A 136 -11.31 -7.46 -0.08
N ARG A 137 -10.57 -8.53 0.23
CA ARG A 137 -10.89 -9.92 -0.14
C ARG A 137 -12.07 -10.39 0.69
N ALA A 138 -11.99 -10.23 2.01
CA ALA A 138 -13.09 -10.56 2.92
C ALA A 138 -14.34 -9.71 2.63
N ALA A 139 -14.16 -8.44 2.26
CA ALA A 139 -15.26 -7.57 1.86
C ALA A 139 -15.96 -8.11 0.60
N TYR A 140 -15.20 -8.57 -0.41
CA TYR A 140 -15.79 -9.22 -1.58
C TYR A 140 -16.47 -10.55 -1.23
N ASP A 141 -15.84 -11.37 -0.39
CA ASP A 141 -16.37 -12.68 0.00
C ASP A 141 -17.71 -12.56 0.75
N ALA A 142 -17.88 -11.49 1.53
CA ALA A 142 -19.10 -11.19 2.30
C ALA A 142 -20.30 -10.76 1.43
N LEU A 143 -20.10 -10.39 0.16
CA LEU A 143 -21.19 -10.04 -0.74
C LEU A 143 -22.03 -11.27 -1.05
N SER A 144 -23.34 -11.07 -1.23
CA SER A 144 -24.25 -12.08 -1.76
C SER A 144 -23.92 -12.43 -3.22
N ASP A 145 -24.41 -13.56 -3.72
CA ASP A 145 -24.21 -13.96 -5.11
C ASP A 145 -24.84 -12.96 -6.10
N ASP A 146 -25.98 -12.37 -5.75
CA ASP A 146 -26.63 -11.34 -6.55
C ASP A 146 -25.78 -10.06 -6.63
N GLU A 147 -25.20 -9.62 -5.51
CA GLU A 147 -24.28 -8.48 -5.46
C GLU A 147 -23.03 -8.78 -6.29
N LYS A 148 -22.38 -9.94 -6.09
CA LYS A 148 -21.23 -10.35 -6.89
C LYS A 148 -21.54 -10.36 -8.39
N THR A 149 -22.70 -10.87 -8.76
CA THR A 149 -23.16 -10.90 -10.15
C THR A 149 -23.36 -9.49 -10.71
N SER A 150 -23.92 -8.59 -9.91
CA SER A 150 -24.15 -7.20 -10.32
C SER A 150 -22.85 -6.40 -10.54
N LEU A 151 -21.73 -6.85 -10.01
CA LEU A 151 -20.42 -6.21 -10.16
C LEU A 151 -19.60 -6.73 -11.35
N VAL A 152 -20.05 -7.80 -12.00
CA VAL A 152 -19.32 -8.39 -13.15
C VAL A 152 -19.19 -7.37 -14.27
N GLY A 153 -17.95 -7.16 -14.72
CA GLY A 153 -17.63 -6.24 -15.81
C GLY A 153 -17.68 -4.75 -15.47
N ARG A 154 -18.19 -4.37 -14.28
CA ARG A 154 -18.21 -2.96 -13.88
C ARG A 154 -16.81 -2.42 -13.61
N ARG A 155 -16.62 -1.17 -13.97
CA ARG A 155 -15.38 -0.43 -13.74
C ARG A 155 -15.66 0.81 -12.88
N ALA A 156 -14.68 1.28 -12.17
CA ALA A 156 -14.77 2.47 -11.34
C ALA A 156 -13.70 3.49 -11.73
N VAL A 157 -14.09 4.73 -11.90
CA VAL A 157 -13.17 5.84 -12.15
C VAL A 157 -12.56 6.28 -10.82
N HIS A 158 -11.23 6.39 -10.81
CA HIS A 158 -10.46 6.86 -9.67
C HIS A 158 -9.76 8.16 -10.01
N ARG A 159 -9.80 9.12 -9.09
CA ARG A 159 -9.09 10.39 -9.21
C ARG A 159 -8.59 10.86 -7.85
N HIS A 160 -7.41 11.44 -7.86
CA HIS A 160 -6.89 12.15 -6.69
C HIS A 160 -7.62 13.50 -6.53
N TYR A 161 -7.84 13.94 -5.29
CA TYR A 161 -8.50 15.21 -4.99
C TYR A 161 -7.66 16.44 -5.34
N VAL A 162 -6.35 16.29 -5.51
CA VAL A 162 -5.45 17.33 -6.04
C VAL A 162 -5.31 17.06 -7.53
N GLU A 163 -5.85 17.97 -8.35
CA GLU A 163 -5.99 17.73 -9.81
C GLU A 163 -4.65 17.50 -10.50
N GLU A 164 -3.61 18.22 -10.09
CA GLU A 164 -2.27 18.12 -10.67
C GLU A 164 -1.57 16.79 -10.43
N GLN A 165 -2.12 15.96 -9.55
CA GLN A 165 -1.60 14.60 -9.28
C GLN A 165 -2.25 13.53 -10.16
N ASN A 166 -3.31 13.89 -10.88
CA ASN A 166 -3.96 12.98 -11.80
C ASN A 166 -3.23 12.93 -13.14
N PRO A 167 -3.23 11.77 -13.82
CA PRO A 167 -2.86 11.73 -15.23
C PRO A 167 -3.89 12.53 -16.06
N THR A 168 -3.48 12.92 -17.27
CA THR A 168 -4.35 13.64 -18.21
C THR A 168 -5.56 12.79 -18.62
N GLU A 169 -5.35 11.49 -18.72
CA GLU A 169 -6.40 10.53 -19.08
C GLU A 169 -7.25 10.19 -17.86
N ILE A 170 -8.52 9.90 -18.08
CA ILE A 170 -9.41 9.37 -17.05
C ILE A 170 -9.06 7.91 -16.85
N ILE A 171 -8.68 7.56 -15.63
CA ILE A 171 -8.29 6.21 -15.26
C ILE A 171 -9.47 5.51 -14.58
N ASP A 172 -9.80 4.34 -15.08
CA ASP A 172 -10.75 3.44 -14.47
C ASP A 172 -10.11 2.06 -14.25
N HIS A 173 -10.58 1.35 -13.24
CA HIS A 173 -10.18 -0.02 -12.92
C HIS A 173 -11.41 -0.89 -12.69
N PRO A 174 -11.30 -2.22 -12.84
CA PRO A 174 -12.40 -3.10 -12.47
C PRO A 174 -12.81 -2.89 -11.00
N VAL A 175 -14.11 -2.85 -10.71
CA VAL A 175 -14.64 -2.80 -9.34
C VAL A 175 -14.19 -4.03 -8.53
N VAL A 176 -14.07 -5.17 -9.20
CA VAL A 176 -13.54 -6.42 -8.64
C VAL A 176 -12.27 -6.78 -9.37
N ILE A 177 -11.14 -6.77 -8.66
CA ILE A 177 -9.86 -7.21 -9.20
C ILE A 177 -9.56 -8.65 -8.77
N THR A 178 -8.80 -9.35 -9.60
CA THR A 178 -8.29 -10.70 -9.30
C THR A 178 -6.77 -10.61 -9.14
N HIS A 179 -6.28 -11.04 -7.99
CA HIS A 179 -4.84 -11.03 -7.73
C HIS A 179 -4.14 -12.04 -8.67
N PRO A 180 -3.09 -11.63 -9.41
CA PRO A 180 -2.48 -12.47 -10.44
C PRO A 180 -1.90 -13.78 -9.90
N ASP A 181 -1.26 -13.76 -8.73
CA ASP A 181 -0.56 -14.93 -8.20
C ASP A 181 -1.47 -15.84 -7.38
N THR A 182 -2.49 -15.30 -6.70
CA THR A 182 -3.36 -16.09 -5.82
C THR A 182 -4.71 -16.43 -6.43
N GLY A 183 -5.13 -15.74 -7.49
CA GLY A 183 -6.46 -15.85 -8.07
C GLY A 183 -7.60 -15.32 -7.17
N ARG A 184 -7.28 -14.79 -5.97
CA ARG A 184 -8.28 -14.25 -5.05
C ARG A 184 -8.85 -12.95 -5.56
N LYS A 185 -10.16 -12.79 -5.39
CA LYS A 185 -10.86 -11.56 -5.76
C LYS A 185 -10.92 -10.57 -4.59
N SER A 186 -10.92 -9.30 -4.93
CA SER A 186 -11.01 -8.19 -3.98
C SER A 186 -11.86 -7.06 -4.54
N LEU A 187 -12.58 -6.36 -3.68
CA LEU A 187 -13.18 -5.08 -4.04
C LEU A 187 -12.08 -4.03 -4.23
N TYR A 188 -12.14 -3.31 -5.35
CA TYR A 188 -11.16 -2.27 -5.67
C TYR A 188 -11.86 -0.91 -5.83
N VAL A 189 -12.61 -0.55 -4.82
CA VAL A 189 -13.29 0.74 -4.67
C VAL A 189 -13.11 1.23 -3.23
N GLY A 190 -13.13 2.54 -3.05
CA GLY A 190 -12.96 3.12 -1.73
C GLY A 190 -13.55 4.53 -1.65
N PRO A 191 -13.87 5.02 -0.44
CA PRO A 191 -14.58 6.28 -0.26
C PRO A 191 -13.75 7.51 -0.61
N HIS A 192 -12.43 7.39 -0.72
CA HIS A 192 -11.54 8.54 -0.88
C HIS A 192 -11.24 8.91 -2.34
N LEU A 193 -10.91 7.93 -3.17
CA LEU A 193 -10.41 8.14 -4.53
C LEU A 193 -11.37 7.67 -5.63
N THR A 194 -12.33 6.80 -5.32
CA THR A 194 -13.35 6.36 -6.29
C THR A 194 -14.37 7.49 -6.47
N GLN A 195 -14.58 7.93 -7.70
CA GLN A 195 -15.51 9.01 -8.03
C GLN A 195 -16.89 8.47 -8.39
N TYR A 196 -16.94 7.50 -9.29
CA TYR A 196 -18.16 6.84 -9.73
C TYR A 196 -17.87 5.49 -10.37
N VAL A 197 -18.89 4.67 -10.43
CA VAL A 197 -18.86 3.37 -11.12
C VAL A 197 -19.42 3.55 -12.51
N VAL A 198 -18.74 3.01 -13.51
CA VAL A 198 -19.18 2.96 -14.89
C VAL A 198 -19.94 1.64 -15.08
N ASP A 199 -21.11 1.69 -15.72
CA ASP A 199 -21.88 0.49 -16.03
C ASP A 199 -21.10 -0.39 -17.01
N ALA A 200 -21.29 -1.69 -16.87
CA ALA A 200 -20.81 -2.65 -17.88
C ALA A 200 -21.61 -2.45 -19.18
N ASP A 201 -20.90 -2.37 -20.31
CA ASP A 201 -21.51 -2.34 -21.65
C ASP A 201 -22.22 -3.65 -21.97
#